data_19bbbb611222937511829ddee7154f72
#
_entry.id   19bbbb611222937511829ddee7154f72
#
_cell.length_a   1.000
_cell.length_b   1.000
_cell.length_c   1.000
_cell.angle_alpha   90.00
_cell.angle_beta   90.00
_cell.angle_gamma   90.00
#
_symmetry.space_group_name_H-M   'P 1'
#
loop_
_entity.id
_entity.type
_entity.pdbx_description
1 polymer ?
#
loop_
_entity_poly.entity_id
_entity_poly.type
_entity_poly.pdbx_seq_one_letter_code
_entity_poly.pdbx_strand_id
1 'polypeptide(L)'
;MDNTIYSDIEKDKILDLGKVESGLLQSIVFDNIKYKSEDVIVRPGIGEDCAVLSTEGNHAVMSTDPITASVKDIGRIAIHITCNDIASNGVRPVGIML
;
A
#
# COMPACT_ATOMS: atom_id res chain seq x y z
N MET A 1 9.47 -3.46 22.43
CA MET A 1 9.31 -3.88 21.03
C MET A 1 9.34 -5.40 21.01
N ASP A 2 8.29 -6.02 20.52
CA ASP A 2 8.23 -7.47 20.45
C ASP A 2 9.22 -7.98 19.39
N ASN A 3 10.20 -8.79 19.82
CA ASN A 3 11.22 -9.34 18.93
C ASN A 3 10.70 -10.48 18.05
N THR A 4 9.45 -10.94 18.24
CA THR A 4 8.83 -12.00 17.42
C THR A 4 8.67 -11.59 15.96
N ILE A 5 8.54 -10.30 15.66
CA ILE A 5 8.49 -9.78 14.27
C ILE A 5 9.75 -10.13 13.50
N TYR A 6 10.89 -10.11 14.17
CA TYR A 6 12.20 -10.36 13.54
C TYR A 6 12.61 -11.82 13.55
N SER A 7 11.94 -12.66 14.37
CA SER A 7 12.23 -14.11 14.39
C SER A 7 11.73 -14.83 13.16
N ASP A 8 10.73 -14.28 12.48
CA ASP A 8 10.18 -14.85 11.25
C ASP A 8 11.00 -14.49 10.00
N ILE A 9 11.95 -13.56 10.15
CA ILE A 9 12.92 -13.23 9.11
C ILE A 9 14.23 -13.92 9.47
N GLU A 10 14.60 -14.94 8.72
CA GLU A 10 15.96 -15.49 8.81
C GLU A 10 16.93 -14.36 8.54
N LYS A 11 17.86 -14.13 9.48
CA LYS A 11 18.80 -12.99 9.44
C LYS A 11 19.63 -12.90 8.16
N ASP A 12 19.77 -14.01 7.47
CA ASP A 12 20.57 -14.12 6.26
C ASP A 12 19.71 -14.22 4.99
N LYS A 13 18.37 -14.06 5.12
CA LYS A 13 17.47 -14.16 3.96
C LYS A 13 17.45 -12.84 3.18
N ILE A 14 18.01 -12.88 1.98
CA ILE A 14 17.87 -11.79 1.02
C ILE A 14 16.52 -11.95 0.33
N LEU A 15 15.73 -10.89 0.33
CA LEU A 15 14.46 -10.87 -0.40
C LEU A 15 14.71 -10.85 -1.91
N ASP A 16 13.87 -11.56 -2.64
CA ASP A 16 13.90 -11.54 -4.11
C ASP A 16 13.50 -10.17 -4.65
N LEU A 17 13.89 -9.90 -5.90
CA LEU A 17 13.43 -8.71 -6.62
C LEU A 17 11.91 -8.74 -6.80
N GLY A 18 11.31 -7.56 -6.70
CA GLY A 18 9.87 -7.39 -6.89
C GLY A 18 9.11 -7.24 -5.58
N LYS A 19 7.86 -7.66 -5.60
CA LYS A 19 6.98 -7.53 -4.43
C LYS A 19 7.39 -8.50 -3.32
N VAL A 20 7.25 -8.05 -2.08
CA VAL A 20 7.39 -8.90 -0.91
C VAL A 20 6.34 -10.02 -0.97
N GLU A 21 6.74 -11.25 -0.64
CA GLU A 21 5.84 -12.39 -0.61
C GLU A 21 4.67 -12.13 0.36
N SER A 22 3.45 -12.51 -0.06
CA SER A 22 2.22 -12.14 0.63
C SER A 22 2.15 -12.62 2.08
N GLY A 23 2.61 -13.85 2.37
CA GLY A 23 2.61 -14.39 3.72
C GLY A 23 3.57 -13.64 4.64
N LEU A 24 4.73 -13.25 4.12
CA LEU A 24 5.70 -12.45 4.85
C LEU A 24 5.16 -11.04 5.12
N LEU A 25 4.55 -10.40 4.12
CA LEU A 25 3.92 -9.09 4.27
C LEU A 25 2.80 -9.13 5.31
N GLN A 26 1.98 -10.16 5.29
CA GLN A 26 0.91 -10.36 6.27
C GLN A 26 1.45 -10.45 7.69
N SER A 27 2.44 -11.33 7.92
CA SER A 27 2.97 -11.59 9.26
C SER A 27 3.76 -10.42 9.84
N ILE A 28 4.54 -9.73 9.02
CA ILE A 28 5.44 -8.66 9.48
C ILE A 28 4.72 -7.32 9.57
N VAL A 29 3.87 -7.01 8.61
CA VAL A 29 3.23 -5.69 8.51
C VAL A 29 1.80 -5.73 8.99
N PHE A 30 0.92 -6.45 8.30
CA PHE A 30 -0.53 -6.32 8.54
C PHE A 30 -0.96 -6.86 9.91
N ASP A 31 -0.43 -7.98 10.34
CA ASP A 31 -0.75 -8.57 11.65
C ASP A 31 -0.26 -7.70 12.83
N ASN A 32 0.66 -6.79 12.57
CA ASN A 32 1.22 -5.87 13.55
C ASN A 32 0.54 -4.50 13.60
N ILE A 33 -0.42 -4.25 12.72
CA ILE A 33 -1.25 -3.04 12.78
C ILE A 33 -2.28 -3.23 13.89
N LYS A 34 -2.01 -2.68 15.06
CA LYS A 34 -2.85 -2.84 16.25
C LYS A 34 -3.94 -1.78 16.35
N TYR A 35 -3.64 -0.55 15.96
CA TYR A 35 -4.62 0.53 15.97
C TYR A 35 -5.53 0.43 14.74
N LYS A 36 -6.83 0.47 14.96
CA LYS A 36 -7.85 0.41 13.91
C LYS A 36 -8.85 1.53 14.13
N SER A 37 -8.79 2.54 13.27
CA SER A 37 -9.77 3.62 13.26
C SER A 37 -11.05 3.17 12.54
N GLU A 38 -12.21 3.58 13.08
CA GLU A 38 -13.51 3.34 12.43
C GLU A 38 -13.68 4.15 11.14
N ASP A 39 -12.91 5.23 10.98
CA ASP A 39 -12.92 6.05 9.78
C ASP A 39 -12.23 5.39 8.60
N VAL A 40 -11.44 4.35 8.82
CA VAL A 40 -10.80 3.57 7.76
C VAL A 40 -11.71 2.42 7.35
N ILE A 41 -12.33 2.54 6.19
CA ILE A 41 -13.28 1.54 5.66
C ILE A 41 -12.54 0.39 4.99
N VAL A 42 -11.59 0.70 4.12
CA VAL A 42 -10.70 -0.30 3.51
C VAL A 42 -9.32 -0.13 4.10
N ARG A 43 -8.88 -1.14 4.82
CA ARG A 43 -7.60 -1.19 5.52
C ARG A 43 -6.51 -1.80 4.65
N PRO A 44 -5.23 -1.58 4.99
CA PRO A 44 -4.15 -2.31 4.34
C PRO A 44 -4.36 -3.81 4.41
N GLY A 45 -4.19 -4.48 3.30
CA GLY A 45 -4.34 -5.93 3.19
C GLY A 45 -3.89 -6.46 1.85
N ILE A 46 -3.77 -7.77 1.75
CA ILE A 46 -3.39 -8.44 0.51
C ILE A 46 -4.47 -8.20 -0.54
N GLY A 47 -4.05 -7.71 -1.72
CA GLY A 47 -4.95 -7.42 -2.82
C GLY A 47 -5.63 -6.05 -2.76
N GLU A 48 -5.33 -5.25 -1.75
CA GLU A 48 -5.87 -3.90 -1.61
C GLU A 48 -4.91 -2.86 -2.20
N ASP A 49 -5.33 -2.19 -3.26
CA ASP A 49 -4.54 -1.18 -3.94
C ASP A 49 -4.72 0.22 -3.37
N CYS A 50 -5.83 0.47 -2.68
CA CYS A 50 -6.19 1.78 -2.15
C CYS A 50 -6.65 1.70 -0.70
N ALA A 51 -6.47 2.80 0.01
CA ALA A 51 -7.18 3.05 1.27
C ALA A 51 -8.49 3.78 0.99
N VAL A 52 -9.53 3.45 1.74
CA VAL A 52 -10.80 4.17 1.71
C VAL A 52 -11.09 4.70 3.11
N LEU A 53 -11.23 6.01 3.20
CA LEU A 53 -11.53 6.70 4.44
C LEU A 53 -12.95 7.26 4.41
N SER A 54 -13.64 7.17 5.54
CA SER A 54 -14.91 7.85 5.75
C SER A 54 -14.64 9.34 6.03
N THR A 55 -15.34 10.18 5.32
CA THR A 55 -15.41 11.61 5.60
C THR A 55 -16.86 11.99 5.82
N GLU A 56 -17.15 13.21 6.26
CA GLU A 56 -18.54 13.65 6.53
C GLU A 56 -19.44 13.50 5.29
N GLY A 57 -20.19 12.40 5.24
CA GLY A 57 -21.12 12.09 4.17
C GLY A 57 -20.51 11.57 2.87
N ASN A 58 -19.20 11.43 2.79
CA ASN A 58 -18.46 10.97 1.61
C ASN A 58 -17.35 9.97 1.97
N HIS A 59 -16.69 9.48 0.95
CA HIS A 59 -15.52 8.62 1.08
C HIS A 59 -14.34 9.22 0.32
N ALA A 60 -13.14 9.12 0.90
CA ALA A 60 -11.90 9.46 0.23
C ALA A 60 -11.17 8.17 -0.13
N VAL A 61 -10.89 7.99 -1.40
CA VAL A 61 -10.07 6.88 -1.91
C VAL A 61 -8.67 7.40 -2.17
N MET A 62 -7.68 6.79 -1.55
CA MET A 62 -6.28 7.26 -1.58
C MET A 62 -5.35 6.11 -1.95
N SER A 63 -4.37 6.42 -2.78
CA SER A 63 -3.30 5.49 -3.15
C SER A 63 -1.96 6.21 -3.21
N THR A 64 -0.91 5.50 -2.85
CA THR A 64 0.47 5.93 -3.04
C THR A 64 1.27 4.81 -3.67
N ASP A 65 2.16 5.14 -4.58
CA ASP A 65 3.01 4.14 -5.22
C ASP A 65 4.36 4.76 -5.60
N PRO A 66 5.44 4.38 -4.89
CA PRO A 66 6.78 4.82 -5.26
C PRO A 66 7.22 4.08 -6.53
N ILE A 67 7.70 4.82 -7.52
CA ILE A 67 8.21 4.24 -8.76
C ILE A 67 9.71 3.95 -8.60
N THR A 68 10.06 2.70 -8.83
CA THR A 68 11.44 2.21 -8.76
C THR A 68 11.90 1.67 -10.11
N ALA A 69 13.21 1.51 -10.28
CA ALA A 69 13.84 0.91 -11.45
C ALA A 69 13.52 1.60 -12.79
N SER A 70 13.12 2.86 -12.77
CA SER A 70 12.86 3.67 -13.95
C SER A 70 13.48 5.06 -13.77
N VAL A 71 14.08 5.58 -14.82
CA VAL A 71 14.65 6.94 -14.85
C VAL A 71 13.94 7.78 -15.90
N LYS A 72 13.77 7.22 -17.09
CA LYS A 72 13.11 7.90 -18.22
C LYS A 72 11.61 7.96 -17.98
N ASP A 73 11.04 9.14 -18.17
CA ASP A 73 9.58 9.39 -18.03
C ASP A 73 8.99 9.03 -16.67
N ILE A 74 9.83 9.02 -15.61
CA ILE A 74 9.40 8.57 -14.28
C ILE A 74 8.19 9.35 -13.75
N GLY A 75 8.11 10.65 -14.00
CA GLY A 75 6.97 11.47 -13.56
C GLY A 75 5.66 11.04 -14.23
N ARG A 76 5.69 10.81 -15.53
CA ARG A 76 4.51 10.34 -16.28
C ARG A 76 4.09 8.95 -15.82
N ILE A 77 5.03 8.04 -15.65
CA ILE A 77 4.78 6.68 -15.17
C ILE A 77 4.16 6.71 -13.78
N ALA A 78 4.69 7.52 -12.87
CA ALA A 78 4.17 7.66 -11.51
C ALA A 78 2.69 8.08 -11.49
N ILE A 79 2.32 9.06 -12.31
CA ILE A 79 0.95 9.52 -12.43
C ILE A 79 0.04 8.42 -12.97
N HIS A 80 0.43 7.76 -14.06
CA HIS A 80 -0.39 6.71 -14.67
C HIS A 80 -0.59 5.51 -13.74
N ILE A 81 0.46 5.05 -13.09
CA ILE A 81 0.39 3.89 -12.17
C ILE A 81 -0.51 4.21 -10.99
N THR A 82 -0.31 5.35 -10.35
CA THR A 82 -1.12 5.74 -9.19
C THR A 82 -2.58 5.99 -9.56
N CYS A 83 -2.84 6.62 -10.70
CA CYS A 83 -4.20 6.81 -11.20
C CYS A 83 -4.90 5.48 -11.55
N ASN A 84 -4.16 4.50 -12.06
CA ASN A 84 -4.70 3.18 -12.35
C ASN A 84 -5.19 2.48 -11.07
N ASP A 85 -4.47 2.61 -9.96
CA ASP A 85 -4.91 2.06 -8.68
C ASP A 85 -6.24 2.69 -8.21
N ILE A 86 -6.36 4.01 -8.29
CA ILE A 86 -7.62 4.70 -7.97
C ILE A 86 -8.74 4.24 -8.90
N ALA A 87 -8.47 4.15 -10.20
CA ALA A 87 -9.45 3.72 -11.20
C ALA A 87 -9.90 2.27 -10.99
N SER A 88 -9.03 1.40 -10.48
CA SER A 88 -9.38 0.01 -10.17
C SER A 88 -10.47 -0.12 -9.11
N ASN A 89 -10.64 0.90 -8.28
CA ASN A 89 -11.71 1.02 -7.29
C ASN A 89 -12.98 1.71 -7.85
N GLY A 90 -13.06 1.94 -9.16
CA GLY A 90 -14.20 2.58 -9.79
C GLY A 90 -14.31 4.09 -9.54
N VAL A 91 -13.22 4.72 -9.12
CA VAL A 91 -13.19 6.15 -8.76
C VAL A 91 -12.34 6.92 -9.76
N ARG A 92 -12.79 8.12 -10.11
CA ARG A 92 -12.03 9.03 -10.95
C ARG A 92 -11.02 9.80 -10.08
N PRO A 93 -9.72 9.78 -10.41
CA PRO A 93 -8.74 10.59 -9.72
C PRO A 93 -9.06 12.09 -9.82
N VAL A 94 -8.93 12.82 -8.72
CA VAL A 94 -9.24 14.25 -8.65
C VAL A 94 -8.03 15.10 -8.25
N GLY A 95 -6.98 14.51 -7.74
CA GLY A 95 -5.78 15.23 -7.33
C GLY A 95 -4.61 14.30 -7.09
N ILE A 96 -3.43 14.88 -7.09
CA ILE A 96 -2.16 14.19 -6.87
C ILE A 96 -1.34 14.99 -5.86
N MET A 97 -0.71 14.27 -4.95
CA MET A 97 0.27 14.83 -4.03
C MET A 97 1.65 14.28 -4.38
N LEU A 98 2.59 15.17 -4.59
CA LEU A 98 3.97 14.83 -4.95
C LEU A 98 4.94 15.10 -3.80
#